data_8523b64e9c15d6e90c54865032e6768f
#
_entry.id   8523b64e9c15d6e90c54865032e6768f
#
_cell.length_a   1.000
_cell.length_b   1.000
_cell.length_c   1.000
_cell.angle_alpha   90.00
_cell.angle_beta   90.00
_cell.angle_gamma   90.00
#
_symmetry.space_group_name_H-M   'P 1'
#
loop_
_entity.id
_entity.type
_entity.pdbx_description
1 polymer ?
#
loop_
_entity_poly.entity_id
_entity_poly.type
_entity_poly.pdbx_seq_one_letter_code
_entity_poly.pdbx_strand_id
1 'polypeptide(L)'
;MATSDFSPNPQSDKSTLESLPKVNLFTMFRLGLFQMGLGIMSVLTLGVLNRIMINELAIPATLVAGTIAMHQLVAPTRLWFGQLSDAKPFLNNHRTSYVWVGAALLAIAAFLAVQVTWQLGASLYAVGWTAQTYGWIALLAGIFVFYGVTLSSSSTPFAALLVDVSDEDNRSKLVGIVWSMLMVGIVIGAITSSKLLPAATTCQETARAVSLYSQPAQLAVLQNSINRLFFILPAVVFGLAVLATAGVEKKYSRYGIRSTVTEREDQITLTRALKVLTASRQTGLFFTFLLVMTISLFMQEAVMEPYGGEVFGMCVSETTRLNAFWGTGTLIGIGSTGFLIVPRLGKQKTAMLGCFAVAFTMAFIILSGFTGNDKFLQGSLLLFGLASGVTTTGAISLMLDLTAAETAGTFIGAWGLAQAIARALATVSGGAVLDVGKFLFAQKVLAYGLVFGLQAIGMLTAIWFLTRVNVKEFQNNAKQAIASILESDLD
;
A
#
# COMPACT_ATOMS: atom_id res chain seq x y z
N MET A 1 61.26 6.42 8.64
CA MET A 1 60.02 7.10 8.29
C MET A 1 58.89 6.13 8.66
N ALA A 2 58.15 6.46 9.69
CA ALA A 2 57.17 5.56 10.33
C ALA A 2 55.89 5.55 9.52
N THR A 3 55.49 4.37 9.04
CA THR A 3 54.15 4.10 8.55
C THR A 3 53.24 3.83 9.75
N SER A 4 52.35 4.78 10.04
CA SER A 4 51.34 4.61 11.06
C SER A 4 50.24 3.67 10.55
N ASP A 5 50.22 2.45 11.06
CA ASP A 5 49.11 1.52 10.99
C ASP A 5 47.89 2.11 11.68
N PHE A 6 46.94 2.62 10.90
CA PHE A 6 45.56 2.87 11.36
C PHE A 6 44.75 1.59 11.17
N SER A 7 44.89 0.63 12.13
CA SER A 7 43.92 -0.42 12.31
C SER A 7 42.76 0.17 13.12
N PRO A 8 41.49 0.17 12.62
CA PRO A 8 40.35 0.60 13.41
C PRO A 8 40.17 -0.35 14.58
N ASN A 9 40.15 0.20 15.80
CA ASN A 9 39.99 -0.57 17.04
C ASN A 9 38.52 -0.97 17.21
N PRO A 10 38.16 -2.26 17.09
CA PRO A 10 36.76 -2.72 17.17
C PRO A 10 36.08 -2.49 18.53
N GLN A 11 36.85 -2.17 19.57
CA GLN A 11 36.31 -1.87 20.90
C GLN A 11 35.86 -0.40 21.07
N SER A 12 36.45 0.54 20.33
CA SER A 12 36.02 1.96 20.37
C SER A 12 34.67 2.15 19.69
N ASP A 13 34.35 1.38 18.65
CA ASP A 13 33.10 1.48 17.93
C ASP A 13 31.89 0.93 18.71
N LYS A 14 32.10 -0.13 19.53
CA LYS A 14 31.05 -0.64 20.41
C LYS A 14 30.68 0.33 21.53
N SER A 15 31.63 1.01 22.12
CA SER A 15 31.39 2.00 23.17
C SER A 15 30.65 3.25 22.68
N THR A 16 30.89 3.67 21.43
CA THR A 16 30.20 4.78 20.78
C THR A 16 28.76 4.41 20.37
N LEU A 17 28.51 3.16 19.98
CA LEU A 17 27.16 2.65 19.71
C LEU A 17 26.28 2.57 20.96
N GLU A 18 26.86 2.24 22.12
CA GLU A 18 26.15 2.22 23.40
C GLU A 18 25.83 3.61 23.96
N SER A 19 26.52 4.67 23.51
CA SER A 19 26.33 6.05 23.98
C SER A 19 25.17 6.80 23.30
N LEU A 20 24.63 6.31 22.17
CA LEU A 20 23.51 6.98 21.48
C LEU A 20 22.20 6.78 22.24
N PRO A 21 21.36 7.85 22.34
CA PRO A 21 20.09 7.76 23.04
C PRO A 21 19.15 6.76 22.37
N LYS A 22 18.55 5.86 23.16
CA LYS A 22 17.53 4.92 22.66
C LYS A 22 16.26 5.67 22.30
N VAL A 23 15.62 5.25 21.18
CA VAL A 23 14.34 5.81 20.75
C VAL A 23 13.26 5.47 21.77
N ASN A 24 12.66 6.49 22.38
CA ASN A 24 11.58 6.36 23.34
C ASN A 24 10.22 6.15 22.63
N LEU A 25 9.21 5.72 23.38
CA LEU A 25 7.88 5.43 22.85
C LEU A 25 7.23 6.63 22.16
N PHE A 26 7.41 7.83 22.70
CA PHE A 26 6.90 9.07 22.08
C PHE A 26 7.52 9.32 20.70
N THR A 27 8.83 9.12 20.56
CA THR A 27 9.51 9.24 19.25
C THR A 27 9.04 8.17 18.26
N MET A 28 8.72 6.96 18.73
CA MET A 28 8.16 5.91 17.89
C MET A 28 6.79 6.30 17.31
N PHE A 29 5.89 6.83 18.15
CA PHE A 29 4.60 7.36 17.69
C PHE A 29 4.77 8.58 16.78
N ARG A 30 5.72 9.46 17.10
CA ARG A 30 6.05 10.60 16.26
C ARG A 30 6.51 10.18 14.87
N LEU A 31 7.39 9.19 14.75
CA LEU A 31 7.79 8.60 13.47
C LEU A 31 6.58 7.98 12.75
N GLY A 32 5.66 7.38 13.47
CA GLY A 32 4.42 6.83 12.92
C GLY A 32 3.54 7.86 12.21
N LEU A 33 3.67 9.17 12.51
CA LEU A 33 2.92 10.23 11.84
C LEU A 33 3.16 10.27 10.32
N PHE A 34 4.36 9.91 9.85
CA PHE A 34 4.64 9.79 8.42
C PHE A 34 3.77 8.71 7.76
N GLN A 35 3.72 7.51 8.34
CA GLN A 35 2.88 6.44 7.82
C GLN A 35 1.38 6.76 7.95
N MET A 36 0.98 7.45 9.02
CA MET A 36 -0.38 7.96 9.15
C MET A 36 -0.73 8.90 7.97
N GLY A 37 0.20 9.77 7.59
CA GLY A 37 0.05 10.62 6.40
C GLY A 37 -0.13 9.80 5.11
N LEU A 38 0.65 8.76 4.90
CA LEU A 38 0.50 7.87 3.74
C LEU A 38 -0.86 7.14 3.74
N GLY A 39 -1.36 6.75 4.92
CA GLY A 39 -2.71 6.20 5.07
C GLY A 39 -3.80 7.18 4.63
N ILE A 40 -3.69 8.47 5.01
CA ILE A 40 -4.60 9.53 4.55
C ILE A 40 -4.54 9.66 3.02
N MET A 41 -3.32 9.68 2.43
CA MET A 41 -3.15 9.80 0.97
C MET A 41 -3.76 8.63 0.20
N SER A 42 -3.70 7.41 0.75
CA SER A 42 -4.31 6.24 0.10
C SER A 42 -5.83 6.36 -0.03
N VAL A 43 -6.51 6.91 0.96
CA VAL A 43 -7.97 7.17 0.91
C VAL A 43 -8.30 8.19 -0.18
N LEU A 44 -7.49 9.24 -0.32
CA LEU A 44 -7.72 10.26 -1.35
C LEU A 44 -7.61 9.69 -2.76
N THR A 45 -6.57 8.90 -3.03
CA THR A 45 -6.26 8.43 -4.38
C THR A 45 -7.02 7.16 -4.75
N LEU A 46 -7.00 6.14 -3.90
CA LEU A 46 -7.66 4.86 -4.16
C LEU A 46 -9.15 4.90 -3.84
N GLY A 47 -9.55 5.73 -2.89
CA GLY A 47 -10.95 5.91 -2.54
C GLY A 47 -11.60 7.01 -3.38
N VAL A 48 -11.41 8.25 -2.96
CA VAL A 48 -12.17 9.40 -3.47
C VAL A 48 -11.96 9.61 -4.97
N LEU A 49 -10.71 9.67 -5.44
CA LEU A 49 -10.43 9.97 -6.85
C LEU A 49 -10.87 8.82 -7.77
N ASN A 50 -10.61 7.58 -7.37
CA ASN A 50 -11.05 6.38 -8.10
C ASN A 50 -12.58 6.36 -8.29
N ARG A 51 -13.31 6.61 -7.21
CA ARG A 51 -14.77 6.67 -7.27
C ARG A 51 -15.29 7.76 -8.20
N ILE A 52 -14.72 8.99 -8.10
CA ILE A 52 -15.14 10.10 -8.96
C ILE A 52 -14.98 9.73 -10.42
N MET A 53 -13.83 9.16 -10.80
CA MET A 53 -13.58 8.77 -12.18
C MET A 53 -14.57 7.72 -12.69
N ILE A 54 -14.90 6.72 -11.88
CA ILE A 54 -15.79 5.61 -12.30
C ILE A 54 -17.25 6.02 -12.26
N ASN A 55 -17.71 6.62 -11.15
CA ASN A 55 -19.13 6.85 -10.93
C ASN A 55 -19.61 8.21 -11.47
N GLU A 56 -18.84 9.28 -11.20
CA GLU A 56 -19.27 10.64 -11.51
C GLU A 56 -18.88 11.04 -12.96
N LEU A 57 -17.73 10.55 -13.44
CA LEU A 57 -17.24 10.82 -14.80
C LEU A 57 -17.55 9.68 -15.78
N ALA A 58 -18.08 8.55 -15.33
CA ALA A 58 -18.43 7.36 -16.11
C ALA A 58 -17.26 6.82 -16.96
N ILE A 59 -16.02 6.92 -16.46
CA ILE A 59 -14.85 6.37 -17.12
C ILE A 59 -14.81 4.85 -16.84
N PRO A 60 -14.52 4.01 -17.85
CA PRO A 60 -14.40 2.56 -17.65
C PRO A 60 -13.44 2.18 -16.52
N ALA A 61 -13.85 1.26 -15.65
CA ALA A 61 -13.12 0.90 -14.45
C ALA A 61 -11.72 0.35 -14.77
N THR A 62 -11.55 -0.36 -15.88
CA THR A 62 -10.24 -0.83 -16.37
C THR A 62 -9.28 0.32 -16.63
N LEU A 63 -9.73 1.39 -17.29
CA LEU A 63 -8.88 2.55 -17.59
C LEU A 63 -8.50 3.31 -16.33
N VAL A 64 -9.45 3.49 -15.41
CA VAL A 64 -9.20 4.13 -14.11
C VAL A 64 -8.21 3.31 -13.29
N ALA A 65 -8.47 2.01 -13.15
CA ALA A 65 -7.63 1.09 -12.39
C ALA A 65 -6.22 0.99 -12.99
N GLY A 66 -6.11 0.90 -14.33
CA GLY A 66 -4.84 0.89 -15.05
C GLY A 66 -4.03 2.16 -14.84
N THR A 67 -4.69 3.31 -14.90
CA THR A 67 -4.07 4.62 -14.67
C THR A 67 -3.54 4.75 -13.24
N ILE A 68 -4.35 4.40 -12.25
CA ILE A 68 -3.94 4.42 -10.84
C ILE A 68 -2.81 3.41 -10.59
N ALA A 69 -2.87 2.20 -11.17
CA ALA A 69 -1.86 1.16 -10.96
C ALA A 69 -0.45 1.58 -11.41
N MET A 70 -0.32 2.61 -12.28
CA MET A 70 0.97 3.13 -12.72
C MET A 70 1.89 3.50 -11.56
N HIS A 71 1.35 4.02 -10.44
CA HIS A 71 2.17 4.37 -9.26
C HIS A 71 2.82 3.15 -8.60
N GLN A 72 2.26 1.95 -8.77
CA GLN A 72 2.80 0.71 -8.21
C GLN A 72 3.83 0.07 -9.15
N LEU A 73 3.68 0.24 -10.47
CA LEU A 73 4.62 -0.29 -11.45
C LEU A 73 6.01 0.35 -11.37
N VAL A 74 6.13 1.54 -10.80
CA VAL A 74 7.42 2.21 -10.55
C VAL A 74 8.09 1.78 -9.24
N ALA A 75 7.61 0.73 -8.57
CA ALA A 75 8.23 0.18 -7.36
C ALA A 75 9.75 -0.11 -7.47
N PRO A 76 10.33 -0.49 -8.64
CA PRO A 76 11.78 -0.60 -8.78
C PRO A 76 12.55 0.67 -8.42
N THR A 77 11.95 1.86 -8.55
CA THR A 77 12.59 3.14 -8.16
C THR A 77 12.88 3.21 -6.66
N ARG A 78 12.23 2.39 -5.83
CA ARG A 78 12.55 2.27 -4.39
C ARG A 78 13.99 1.83 -4.16
N LEU A 79 14.49 0.89 -4.96
CA LEU A 79 15.89 0.46 -4.88
C LEU A 79 16.85 1.62 -5.17
N TRP A 80 16.55 2.37 -6.22
CA TRP A 80 17.35 3.53 -6.59
C TRP A 80 17.36 4.63 -5.52
N PHE A 81 16.20 4.98 -4.94
CA PHE A 81 16.12 5.96 -3.86
C PHE A 81 16.76 5.47 -2.56
N GLY A 82 16.73 4.16 -2.29
CA GLY A 82 17.47 3.55 -1.19
C GLY A 82 18.96 3.82 -1.33
N GLN A 83 19.54 3.44 -2.47
CA GLN A 83 20.96 3.64 -2.79
C GLN A 83 21.34 5.13 -2.85
N LEU A 84 20.50 5.95 -3.46
CA LEU A 84 20.76 7.39 -3.58
C LEU A 84 20.83 8.06 -2.20
N SER A 85 19.91 7.71 -1.28
CA SER A 85 19.91 8.24 0.07
C SER A 85 21.04 7.70 0.95
N ASP A 86 21.59 6.52 0.61
CA ASP A 86 22.81 5.98 1.22
C ASP A 86 24.06 6.74 0.73
N ALA A 87 24.15 6.99 -0.59
CA ALA A 87 25.37 7.50 -1.21
C ALA A 87 25.51 9.02 -1.10
N LYS A 88 24.40 9.79 -1.14
CA LYS A 88 24.45 11.25 -1.27
C LYS A 88 23.62 11.94 -0.21
N PRO A 89 24.25 12.65 0.76
CA PRO A 89 23.51 13.52 1.66
C PRO A 89 22.89 14.68 0.88
N PHE A 90 21.65 15.01 1.19
CA PHE A 90 20.94 16.17 0.64
C PHE A 90 20.51 17.09 1.79
N LEU A 91 20.76 18.40 1.71
CA LEU A 91 20.51 19.36 2.78
C LEU A 91 21.06 18.91 4.14
N ASN A 92 22.27 18.38 4.18
CA ASN A 92 22.96 17.90 5.39
C ASN A 92 22.29 16.73 6.14
N ASN A 93 21.41 15.97 5.46
CA ASN A 93 20.80 14.75 5.98
C ASN A 93 20.82 13.67 4.91
N HIS A 94 21.00 12.40 5.31
CA HIS A 94 20.95 11.27 4.39
C HIS A 94 19.51 10.79 4.12
N ARG A 95 18.60 10.92 5.08
CA ARG A 95 17.23 10.39 5.02
C ARG A 95 16.16 11.47 5.01
N THR A 96 16.20 12.35 6.00
CA THR A 96 15.13 13.32 6.31
C THR A 96 14.82 14.23 5.13
N SER A 97 15.82 14.72 4.43
CA SER A 97 15.62 15.65 3.30
C SER A 97 14.92 14.99 2.11
N TYR A 98 15.23 13.71 1.82
CA TYR A 98 14.52 12.94 0.80
C TYR A 98 13.07 12.73 1.17
N VAL A 99 12.79 12.45 2.46
CA VAL A 99 11.41 12.31 2.96
C VAL A 99 10.62 13.59 2.75
N TRP A 100 11.20 14.77 3.05
CA TRP A 100 10.50 16.06 2.92
C TRP A 100 10.23 16.42 1.47
N VAL A 101 11.25 16.34 0.62
CA VAL A 101 11.10 16.66 -0.81
C VAL A 101 10.12 15.68 -1.47
N GLY A 102 10.26 14.38 -1.20
CA GLY A 102 9.35 13.37 -1.72
C GLY A 102 7.91 13.58 -1.26
N ALA A 103 7.68 13.92 0.03
CA ALA A 103 6.34 14.20 0.55
C ALA A 103 5.73 15.49 -0.03
N ALA A 104 6.53 16.54 -0.26
CA ALA A 104 6.07 17.77 -0.89
C ALA A 104 5.66 17.52 -2.35
N LEU A 105 6.50 16.82 -3.12
CA LEU A 105 6.21 16.46 -4.50
C LEU A 105 5.02 15.49 -4.61
N LEU A 106 4.84 14.58 -3.63
CA LEU A 106 3.68 13.71 -3.54
C LEU A 106 2.38 14.50 -3.37
N ALA A 107 2.40 15.53 -2.52
CA ALA A 107 1.25 16.42 -2.34
C ALA A 107 0.91 17.18 -3.63
N ILE A 108 1.92 17.69 -4.35
CA ILE A 108 1.75 18.34 -5.65
C ILE A 108 1.18 17.36 -6.68
N ALA A 109 1.72 16.15 -6.77
CA ALA A 109 1.26 15.12 -7.71
C ALA A 109 -0.21 14.75 -7.49
N ALA A 110 -0.64 14.62 -6.23
CA ALA A 110 -2.03 14.34 -5.87
C ALA A 110 -2.98 15.48 -6.33
N PHE A 111 -2.58 16.72 -6.11
CA PHE A 111 -3.36 17.88 -6.57
C PHE A 111 -3.45 17.94 -8.10
N LEU A 112 -2.33 17.74 -8.80
CA LEU A 112 -2.30 17.70 -10.27
C LEU A 112 -3.17 16.58 -10.85
N ALA A 113 -3.18 15.40 -10.21
CA ALA A 113 -4.03 14.29 -10.62
C ALA A 113 -5.51 14.68 -10.65
N VAL A 114 -5.98 15.42 -9.63
CA VAL A 114 -7.37 15.93 -9.61
C VAL A 114 -7.63 16.92 -10.73
N GLN A 115 -6.71 17.88 -10.96
CA GLN A 115 -6.91 18.88 -12.03
C GLN A 115 -7.00 18.21 -13.40
N VAL A 116 -6.15 17.23 -13.67
CA VAL A 116 -6.20 16.48 -14.95
C VAL A 116 -7.45 15.60 -15.03
N THR A 117 -7.92 15.05 -13.90
CA THR A 117 -9.18 14.28 -13.86
C THR A 117 -10.38 15.15 -14.28
N TRP A 118 -10.45 16.42 -13.88
CA TRP A 118 -11.51 17.32 -14.31
C TRP A 118 -11.43 17.64 -15.81
N GLN A 119 -10.23 17.84 -16.35
CA GLN A 119 -10.04 18.06 -17.80
C GLN A 119 -10.40 16.80 -18.60
N LEU A 120 -10.06 15.63 -18.11
CA LEU A 120 -10.43 14.35 -18.70
C LEU A 120 -11.97 14.21 -18.76
N GLY A 121 -12.67 14.47 -17.66
CA GLY A 121 -14.13 14.45 -17.63
C GLY A 121 -14.77 15.45 -18.57
N ALA A 122 -14.26 16.69 -18.60
CA ALA A 122 -14.74 17.74 -19.52
C ALA A 122 -14.53 17.34 -20.98
N SER A 123 -13.37 16.79 -21.34
CA SER A 123 -13.08 16.30 -22.69
C SER A 123 -14.01 15.14 -23.08
N LEU A 124 -14.20 14.16 -22.16
CA LEU A 124 -15.09 13.03 -22.42
C LEU A 124 -16.53 13.48 -22.67
N TYR A 125 -17.01 14.47 -21.91
CA TYR A 125 -18.35 15.00 -22.08
C TYR A 125 -18.50 15.80 -23.39
N ALA A 126 -17.51 16.65 -23.74
CA ALA A 126 -17.59 17.57 -24.88
C ALA A 126 -17.38 16.86 -26.23
N VAL A 127 -16.41 15.97 -26.33
CA VAL A 127 -15.95 15.36 -27.58
C VAL A 127 -15.97 13.82 -27.58
N GLY A 128 -16.37 13.19 -26.47
CA GLY A 128 -16.39 11.73 -26.34
C GLY A 128 -14.98 11.11 -26.35
N TRP A 129 -14.91 9.86 -26.82
CA TRP A 129 -13.67 9.08 -26.90
C TRP A 129 -12.86 9.45 -28.13
N THR A 130 -12.09 10.53 -28.03
CA THR A 130 -11.23 11.05 -29.10
C THR A 130 -9.75 10.98 -28.69
N ALA A 131 -8.84 11.29 -29.63
CA ALA A 131 -7.42 11.38 -29.36
C ALA A 131 -7.10 12.37 -28.23
N GLN A 132 -7.87 13.45 -28.11
CA GLN A 132 -7.73 14.41 -27.01
C GLN A 132 -8.04 13.78 -25.65
N THR A 133 -9.12 13.01 -25.54
CA THR A 133 -9.52 12.31 -24.30
C THR A 133 -8.49 11.26 -23.90
N TYR A 134 -7.98 10.47 -24.87
CA TYR A 134 -6.87 9.54 -24.61
C TYR A 134 -5.57 10.26 -24.21
N GLY A 135 -5.33 11.47 -24.75
CA GLY A 135 -4.21 12.32 -24.32
C GLY A 135 -4.30 12.70 -22.83
N TRP A 136 -5.50 13.05 -22.34
CA TRP A 136 -5.72 13.32 -20.92
C TRP A 136 -5.53 12.08 -20.03
N ILE A 137 -5.94 10.88 -20.50
CA ILE A 137 -5.68 9.61 -19.78
C ILE A 137 -4.17 9.34 -19.71
N ALA A 138 -3.46 9.51 -20.81
CA ALA A 138 -2.00 9.32 -20.84
C ALA A 138 -1.28 10.31 -19.90
N LEU A 139 -1.72 11.57 -19.87
CA LEU A 139 -1.19 12.57 -18.94
C LEU A 139 -1.47 12.18 -17.48
N LEU A 140 -2.69 11.72 -17.17
CA LEU A 140 -3.05 11.26 -15.84
C LEU A 140 -2.21 10.04 -15.42
N ALA A 141 -2.00 9.08 -16.33
CA ALA A 141 -1.12 7.94 -16.11
C ALA A 141 0.34 8.40 -15.82
N GLY A 142 0.84 9.39 -16.56
CA GLY A 142 2.15 10.02 -16.31
C GLY A 142 2.23 10.69 -14.93
N ILE A 143 1.16 11.34 -14.48
CA ILE A 143 1.08 11.92 -13.13
C ILE A 143 1.09 10.81 -12.07
N PHE A 144 0.43 9.67 -12.29
CA PHE A 144 0.50 8.54 -11.35
C PHE A 144 1.86 7.85 -11.36
N VAL A 145 2.59 7.82 -12.48
CA VAL A 145 4.02 7.44 -12.50
C VAL A 145 4.82 8.39 -11.61
N PHE A 146 4.67 9.69 -11.79
CA PHE A 146 5.32 10.71 -10.96
C PHE A 146 4.95 10.57 -9.48
N TYR A 147 3.66 10.37 -9.17
CA TYR A 147 3.17 10.07 -7.81
C TYR A 147 3.89 8.86 -7.20
N GLY A 148 4.05 7.77 -7.95
CA GLY A 148 4.76 6.57 -7.50
C GLY A 148 6.25 6.81 -7.25
N VAL A 149 6.90 7.59 -8.10
CA VAL A 149 8.31 8.00 -7.94
C VAL A 149 8.48 8.85 -6.67
N THR A 150 7.63 9.84 -6.46
CA THR A 150 7.68 10.71 -5.28
C THR A 150 7.32 9.97 -3.99
N LEU A 151 6.37 9.03 -4.04
CA LEU A 151 6.09 8.11 -2.94
C LEU A 151 7.31 7.25 -2.60
N SER A 152 8.00 6.72 -3.60
CA SER A 152 9.21 5.92 -3.41
C SER A 152 10.35 6.74 -2.82
N SER A 153 10.52 8.00 -3.28
CA SER A 153 11.55 8.91 -2.79
C SER A 153 11.36 9.33 -1.34
N SER A 154 10.13 9.30 -0.82
CA SER A 154 9.83 9.60 0.59
C SER A 154 9.80 8.34 1.46
N SER A 155 9.11 7.28 1.02
CA SER A 155 8.85 6.10 1.84
C SER A 155 10.08 5.20 2.02
N THR A 156 10.96 5.11 1.02
CA THR A 156 12.17 4.25 1.10
C THR A 156 13.23 4.84 2.04
N PRO A 157 13.63 6.13 1.91
CA PRO A 157 14.54 6.73 2.90
C PRO A 157 13.93 6.77 4.30
N PHE A 158 12.59 6.91 4.43
CA PHE A 158 11.94 6.82 5.72
C PHE A 158 12.08 5.40 6.34
N ALA A 159 11.86 4.35 5.56
CA ALA A 159 12.05 2.97 6.03
C ALA A 159 13.52 2.72 6.46
N ALA A 160 14.48 3.24 5.71
CA ALA A 160 15.89 3.20 6.09
C ALA A 160 16.16 3.99 7.38
N LEU A 161 15.55 5.16 7.55
CA LEU A 161 15.65 5.94 8.80
C LEU A 161 15.18 5.13 10.01
N LEU A 162 14.08 4.35 9.89
CA LEU A 162 13.61 3.48 10.98
C LEU A 162 14.67 2.46 11.40
N VAL A 163 15.41 1.91 10.43
CA VAL A 163 16.52 0.98 10.69
C VAL A 163 17.70 1.73 11.33
N ASP A 164 18.02 2.92 10.84
CA ASP A 164 19.16 3.72 11.31
C ASP A 164 18.98 4.20 12.77
N VAL A 165 17.73 4.44 13.21
CA VAL A 165 17.45 4.93 14.57
C VAL A 165 17.09 3.83 15.56
N SER A 166 16.88 2.58 15.12
CA SER A 166 16.45 1.48 15.97
C SER A 166 17.56 0.51 16.33
N ASP A 167 17.48 -0.06 17.55
CA ASP A 167 18.25 -1.22 17.97
C ASP A 167 17.53 -2.51 17.59
N GLU A 168 18.22 -3.65 17.62
CA GLU A 168 17.64 -4.96 17.39
C GLU A 168 16.47 -5.24 18.36
N ASP A 169 16.61 -4.85 19.62
CA ASP A 169 15.62 -5.07 20.68
C ASP A 169 14.32 -4.28 20.49
N ASN A 170 14.38 -3.07 19.93
CA ASN A 170 13.24 -2.17 19.82
C ASN A 170 12.71 -1.99 18.38
N ARG A 171 13.44 -2.51 17.36
CA ARG A 171 13.08 -2.40 15.95
C ARG A 171 11.70 -2.98 15.64
N SER A 172 11.41 -4.17 16.14
CA SER A 172 10.11 -4.83 15.93
C SER A 172 8.95 -4.00 16.50
N LYS A 173 9.15 -3.44 17.70
CA LYS A 173 8.17 -2.56 18.35
C LYS A 173 7.96 -1.26 17.55
N LEU A 174 9.06 -0.62 17.10
CA LEU A 174 9.00 0.59 16.28
C LEU A 174 8.23 0.34 14.97
N VAL A 175 8.59 -0.71 14.25
CA VAL A 175 7.93 -1.09 12.99
C VAL A 175 6.44 -1.37 13.23
N GLY A 176 6.10 -2.12 14.27
CA GLY A 176 4.70 -2.42 14.63
C GLY A 176 3.88 -1.16 14.88
N ILE A 177 4.41 -0.19 15.64
CA ILE A 177 3.73 1.09 15.90
C ILE A 177 3.57 1.89 14.59
N VAL A 178 4.63 2.01 13.80
CA VAL A 178 4.63 2.78 12.56
C VAL A 178 3.62 2.23 11.55
N TRP A 179 3.55 0.90 11.37
CA TRP A 179 2.56 0.27 10.49
C TRP A 179 1.12 0.35 11.03
N SER A 180 0.94 0.29 12.35
CA SER A 180 -0.38 0.51 12.96
C SER A 180 -0.87 1.94 12.70
N MET A 181 0.02 2.92 12.73
CA MET A 181 -0.30 4.31 12.43
C MET A 181 -0.73 4.53 10.96
N LEU A 182 -0.30 3.68 10.01
CA LEU A 182 -0.83 3.67 8.65
C LEU A 182 -2.34 3.40 8.65
N MET A 183 -2.78 2.36 9.39
CA MET A 183 -4.20 2.02 9.48
C MET A 183 -5.00 3.11 10.20
N VAL A 184 -4.44 3.69 11.26
CA VAL A 184 -5.03 4.87 11.93
C VAL A 184 -5.19 6.03 10.92
N GLY A 185 -4.20 6.24 10.05
CA GLY A 185 -4.24 7.23 8.98
C GLY A 185 -5.37 7.00 7.98
N ILE A 186 -5.62 5.76 7.59
CA ILE A 186 -6.75 5.40 6.72
C ILE A 186 -8.07 5.75 7.40
N VAL A 187 -8.24 5.40 8.67
CA VAL A 187 -9.47 5.69 9.43
C VAL A 187 -9.69 7.20 9.58
N ILE A 188 -8.66 7.95 9.99
CA ILE A 188 -8.72 9.40 10.15
C ILE A 188 -8.95 10.07 8.79
N GLY A 189 -8.24 9.64 7.74
CA GLY A 189 -8.39 10.13 6.38
C GLY A 189 -9.81 9.93 5.86
N ALA A 190 -10.39 8.75 6.06
CA ALA A 190 -11.75 8.44 5.65
C ALA A 190 -12.79 9.32 6.37
N ILE A 191 -12.67 9.47 7.70
CA ILE A 191 -13.59 10.28 8.49
C ILE A 191 -13.46 11.78 8.13
N THR A 192 -12.22 12.28 8.01
CA THR A 192 -11.97 13.69 7.72
C THR A 192 -12.40 14.03 6.30
N SER A 193 -12.07 13.19 5.31
CA SER A 193 -12.51 13.37 3.93
C SER A 193 -14.03 13.35 3.82
N SER A 194 -14.69 12.40 4.48
CA SER A 194 -16.16 12.31 4.51
C SER A 194 -16.82 13.59 5.04
N LYS A 195 -16.23 14.26 6.04
CA LYS A 195 -16.75 15.53 6.60
C LYS A 195 -16.50 16.76 5.73
N LEU A 196 -15.45 16.72 4.88
CA LEU A 196 -15.09 17.81 3.98
C LEU A 196 -15.83 17.73 2.63
N LEU A 197 -16.40 16.58 2.31
CA LEU A 197 -17.18 16.33 1.10
C LEU A 197 -18.65 16.75 1.30
N PRO A 198 -19.41 17.04 0.22
CA PRO A 198 -20.82 17.39 0.30
C PRO A 198 -21.65 16.36 1.06
N ALA A 199 -22.58 16.83 1.87
CA ALA A 199 -23.45 15.98 2.69
C ALA A 199 -24.49 15.22 1.84
N ALA A 200 -25.00 14.11 2.38
CA ALA A 200 -25.92 13.19 1.72
C ALA A 200 -27.19 13.85 1.15
N THR A 201 -27.68 14.93 1.77
CA THR A 201 -28.89 15.63 1.32
C THR A 201 -28.77 16.26 -0.06
N THR A 202 -27.55 16.64 -0.47
CA THR A 202 -27.28 17.22 -1.81
C THR A 202 -27.04 16.15 -2.89
N CYS A 203 -26.83 14.91 -2.50
CA CYS A 203 -26.42 13.85 -3.43
C CYS A 203 -27.60 12.98 -3.94
N GLN A 204 -28.70 12.88 -3.17
CA GLN A 204 -29.86 12.07 -3.56
C GLN A 204 -30.54 12.56 -4.87
N GLU A 205 -30.39 13.84 -5.20
CA GLU A 205 -30.89 14.40 -6.46
C GLU A 205 -29.96 14.08 -7.66
N THR A 206 -28.68 13.83 -7.42
CA THR A 206 -27.66 13.58 -8.47
C THR A 206 -27.59 12.11 -8.92
N ALA A 207 -28.08 11.17 -8.11
CA ALA A 207 -28.03 9.72 -8.42
C ALA A 207 -28.97 9.28 -9.53
N ARG A 208 -29.81 10.17 -10.08
CA ARG A 208 -30.73 9.88 -11.19
C ARG A 208 -30.14 10.31 -12.53
N ALA A 209 -29.30 9.47 -13.11
CA ALA A 209 -29.12 9.26 -14.56
C ALA A 209 -28.82 10.46 -15.48
N VAL A 210 -28.39 11.63 -14.96
CA VAL A 210 -27.99 12.76 -15.80
C VAL A 210 -26.50 13.02 -15.58
N SER A 211 -25.73 13.13 -16.67
CA SER A 211 -24.30 13.45 -16.60
C SER A 211 -24.05 14.66 -15.69
N LEU A 212 -23.11 14.56 -14.76
CA LEU A 212 -22.74 15.64 -13.84
C LEU A 212 -22.37 16.94 -14.60
N TYR A 213 -21.80 16.80 -15.80
CA TYR A 213 -21.46 17.93 -16.66
C TYR A 213 -22.69 18.66 -17.26
N SER A 214 -23.87 18.05 -17.27
CA SER A 214 -25.11 18.72 -17.65
C SER A 214 -25.71 19.58 -16.53
N GLN A 215 -25.13 19.53 -15.33
CA GLN A 215 -25.56 20.27 -14.12
C GLN A 215 -24.42 21.16 -13.58
N PRO A 216 -24.14 22.32 -14.20
CA PRO A 216 -22.95 23.13 -13.88
C PRO A 216 -22.83 23.52 -12.41
N ALA A 217 -23.96 23.81 -11.75
CA ALA A 217 -23.97 24.21 -10.35
C ALA A 217 -23.53 23.08 -9.42
N GLN A 218 -24.01 21.85 -9.65
CA GLN A 218 -23.64 20.68 -8.84
C GLN A 218 -22.19 20.25 -9.12
N LEU A 219 -21.76 20.31 -10.38
CA LEU A 219 -20.37 20.08 -10.77
C LEU A 219 -19.44 21.06 -10.05
N ALA A 220 -19.75 22.35 -10.02
CA ALA A 220 -18.94 23.36 -9.35
C ALA A 220 -18.81 23.11 -7.84
N VAL A 221 -19.90 22.73 -7.17
CA VAL A 221 -19.90 22.39 -5.74
C VAL A 221 -18.99 21.18 -5.48
N LEU A 222 -19.10 20.12 -6.29
CA LEU A 222 -18.27 18.93 -6.15
C LEU A 222 -16.80 19.26 -6.43
N GLN A 223 -16.50 19.96 -7.53
CA GLN A 223 -15.14 20.37 -7.88
C GLN A 223 -14.48 21.21 -6.79
N ASN A 224 -15.20 22.19 -6.24
CA ASN A 224 -14.68 23.02 -5.14
C ASN A 224 -14.38 22.18 -3.89
N SER A 225 -15.28 21.27 -3.52
CA SER A 225 -15.10 20.41 -2.36
C SER A 225 -13.90 19.46 -2.52
N ILE A 226 -13.78 18.82 -3.68
CA ILE A 226 -12.67 17.92 -4.01
C ILE A 226 -11.35 18.67 -4.12
N ASN A 227 -11.31 19.83 -4.80
CA ASN A 227 -10.11 20.65 -4.90
C ASN A 227 -9.63 21.12 -3.52
N ARG A 228 -10.56 21.53 -2.66
CA ARG A 228 -10.26 21.89 -1.28
C ARG A 228 -9.71 20.69 -0.49
N LEU A 229 -10.30 19.52 -0.64
CA LEU A 229 -9.87 18.29 0.01
C LEU A 229 -8.44 17.92 -0.42
N PHE A 230 -8.16 17.92 -1.73
CA PHE A 230 -6.85 17.58 -2.29
C PHE A 230 -5.79 18.67 -2.17
N PHE A 231 -6.16 19.85 -1.70
CA PHE A 231 -5.23 20.88 -1.26
C PHE A 231 -4.89 20.74 0.24
N ILE A 232 -5.92 20.64 1.09
CA ILE A 232 -5.74 20.63 2.55
C ILE A 232 -5.07 19.35 3.04
N LEU A 233 -5.60 18.17 2.68
CA LEU A 233 -5.08 16.93 3.25
C LEU A 233 -3.65 16.59 2.80
N PRO A 234 -3.24 16.75 1.53
CA PRO A 234 -1.84 16.57 1.15
C PRO A 234 -0.90 17.57 1.84
N ALA A 235 -1.33 18.82 2.07
CA ALA A 235 -0.55 19.77 2.83
C ALA A 235 -0.38 19.35 4.31
N VAL A 236 -1.44 18.82 4.93
CA VAL A 236 -1.37 18.22 6.28
C VAL A 236 -0.42 17.03 6.29
N VAL A 237 -0.50 16.14 5.28
CA VAL A 237 0.40 14.98 5.15
C VAL A 237 1.87 15.40 5.03
N PHE A 238 2.15 16.44 4.25
CA PHE A 238 3.48 17.03 4.21
C PHE A 238 3.92 17.54 5.60
N GLY A 239 3.04 18.27 6.32
CA GLY A 239 3.29 18.71 7.69
C GLY A 239 3.58 17.55 8.64
N LEU A 240 2.83 16.45 8.55
CA LEU A 240 3.05 15.22 9.33
C LEU A 240 4.41 14.58 9.00
N ALA A 241 4.83 14.57 7.73
CA ALA A 241 6.13 14.05 7.33
C ALA A 241 7.28 14.86 7.94
N VAL A 242 7.16 16.20 7.93
CA VAL A 242 8.12 17.10 8.58
C VAL A 242 8.14 16.88 10.09
N LEU A 243 6.97 16.89 10.74
CA LEU A 243 6.86 16.65 12.18
C LEU A 243 7.43 15.30 12.61
N ALA A 244 7.19 14.24 11.81
CA ALA A 244 7.67 12.91 12.10
C ALA A 244 9.20 12.84 12.16
N THR A 245 9.89 13.48 11.24
CA THR A 245 11.32 13.25 10.99
C THR A 245 12.24 14.39 11.42
N ALA A 246 11.71 15.60 11.67
CA ALA A 246 12.54 16.76 12.03
C ALA A 246 13.41 16.49 13.26
N GLY A 247 14.73 16.58 13.10
CA GLY A 247 15.72 16.39 14.16
C GLY A 247 15.93 14.95 14.63
N VAL A 248 15.13 13.99 14.16
CA VAL A 248 15.24 12.57 14.56
C VAL A 248 16.53 11.97 14.04
N GLU A 249 16.86 12.18 12.76
CA GLU A 249 18.08 11.67 12.14
C GLU A 249 19.33 12.18 12.89
N LYS A 250 19.43 13.48 13.16
CA LYS A 250 20.56 14.07 13.88
C LYS A 250 20.74 13.53 15.29
N LYS A 251 19.64 13.19 15.97
CA LYS A 251 19.67 12.79 17.37
C LYS A 251 19.86 11.29 17.59
N TYR A 252 19.31 10.46 16.71
CA TYR A 252 19.20 9.00 16.93
C TYR A 252 19.84 8.15 15.86
N SER A 253 20.24 8.72 14.69
CA SER A 253 20.78 7.92 13.58
C SER A 253 22.16 7.37 13.89
N ARG A 254 22.32 6.08 13.64
CA ARG A 254 23.58 5.33 13.73
C ARG A 254 24.22 5.09 12.37
N TYR A 255 23.73 5.77 11.35
CA TYR A 255 24.16 5.57 9.97
C TYR A 255 25.69 5.80 9.83
N GLY A 256 26.23 6.89 10.35
CA GLY A 256 27.65 7.23 10.27
C GLY A 256 28.60 6.18 10.88
N ILE A 257 28.13 5.47 11.91
CA ILE A 257 28.91 4.42 12.59
C ILE A 257 28.78 3.08 11.85
N ARG A 258 27.63 2.77 11.27
CA ARG A 258 27.39 1.53 10.53
C ARG A 258 27.97 1.55 9.13
N SER A 259 28.06 2.71 8.48
CA SER A 259 28.58 2.83 7.11
C SER A 259 30.07 2.54 6.98
N THR A 260 30.84 2.64 8.10
CA THR A 260 32.28 2.30 8.12
C THR A 260 32.53 0.81 8.26
N VAL A 261 31.51 0.01 8.65
CA VAL A 261 31.69 -1.43 8.98
C VAL A 261 31.22 -2.36 7.86
N THR A 262 30.45 -1.86 6.89
CA THR A 262 29.88 -2.73 5.85
C THR A 262 30.10 -2.14 4.46
N GLU A 263 31.07 -2.65 3.73
CA GLU A 263 31.03 -2.65 2.27
C GLU A 263 29.77 -3.46 1.91
N ARG A 264 28.70 -2.76 1.52
CA ARG A 264 27.45 -3.40 1.13
C ARG A 264 27.61 -4.01 -0.25
N GLU A 265 28.03 -5.26 -0.32
CA GLU A 265 28.02 -6.10 -1.53
C GLU A 265 26.62 -6.44 -2.01
N ASP A 266 25.57 -6.15 -1.25
CA ASP A 266 24.20 -6.54 -1.54
C ASP A 266 23.42 -5.52 -2.37
N GLN A 267 23.84 -5.28 -3.61
CA GLN A 267 22.97 -4.62 -4.58
C GLN A 267 21.90 -5.61 -5.07
N ILE A 268 20.69 -5.50 -4.52
CA ILE A 268 19.55 -6.29 -4.98
C ILE A 268 19.11 -5.76 -6.35
N THR A 269 19.54 -6.41 -7.42
CA THR A 269 19.04 -6.14 -8.76
C THR A 269 17.69 -6.83 -8.97
N LEU A 270 16.87 -6.30 -9.90
CA LEU A 270 15.61 -6.91 -10.29
C LEU A 270 15.77 -8.39 -10.69
N THR A 271 16.83 -8.68 -11.45
CA THR A 271 17.16 -10.05 -11.90
C THR A 271 17.47 -10.97 -10.73
N ARG A 272 18.23 -10.48 -9.74
CA ARG A 272 18.58 -11.23 -8.53
C ARG A 272 17.34 -11.52 -7.68
N ALA A 273 16.46 -10.53 -7.52
CA ALA A 273 15.18 -10.72 -6.84
C ALA A 273 14.33 -11.80 -7.51
N LEU A 274 14.19 -11.77 -8.83
CA LEU A 274 13.44 -12.78 -9.59
C LEU A 274 14.05 -14.20 -9.49
N LYS A 275 15.39 -14.31 -9.53
CA LYS A 275 16.08 -15.60 -9.31
C LYS A 275 15.79 -16.19 -7.92
N VAL A 276 15.79 -15.36 -6.89
CA VAL A 276 15.45 -15.78 -5.51
C VAL A 276 14.01 -16.31 -5.42
N LEU A 277 13.05 -15.68 -6.10
CA LEU A 277 11.64 -16.12 -6.12
C LEU A 277 11.44 -17.51 -6.73
N THR A 278 12.36 -17.95 -7.59
CA THR A 278 12.30 -19.24 -8.30
C THR A 278 13.41 -20.21 -7.88
N ALA A 279 14.16 -19.92 -6.84
CA ALA A 279 15.35 -20.66 -6.42
C ALA A 279 15.08 -22.14 -6.06
N SER A 280 13.88 -22.46 -5.56
CA SER A 280 13.46 -23.83 -5.32
C SER A 280 11.96 -24.00 -5.59
N ARG A 281 11.50 -25.27 -5.78
CA ARG A 281 10.08 -25.59 -5.94
C ARG A 281 9.24 -25.07 -4.76
N GLN A 282 9.73 -25.20 -3.54
CA GLN A 282 9.03 -24.75 -2.33
C GLN A 282 8.98 -23.23 -2.26
N THR A 283 10.07 -22.55 -2.62
CA THR A 283 10.11 -21.09 -2.73
C THR A 283 9.11 -20.59 -3.76
N GLY A 284 9.07 -21.21 -4.95
CA GLY A 284 8.12 -20.88 -6.00
C GLY A 284 6.66 -21.07 -5.56
N LEU A 285 6.32 -22.18 -4.88
CA LEU A 285 4.99 -22.42 -4.33
C LEU A 285 4.58 -21.39 -3.30
N PHE A 286 5.49 -21.00 -2.39
CA PHE A 286 5.21 -20.00 -1.39
C PHE A 286 5.01 -18.61 -1.98
N PHE A 287 5.85 -18.21 -2.94
CA PHE A 287 5.67 -16.93 -3.63
C PHE A 287 4.41 -16.91 -4.51
N THR A 288 4.03 -18.02 -5.13
CA THR A 288 2.76 -18.14 -5.84
C THR A 288 1.58 -17.97 -4.88
N PHE A 289 1.64 -18.58 -3.69
CA PHE A 289 0.67 -18.33 -2.63
C PHE A 289 0.58 -16.82 -2.29
N LEU A 290 1.72 -16.16 -2.03
CA LEU A 290 1.74 -14.73 -1.69
C LEU A 290 1.21 -13.86 -2.83
N LEU A 291 1.54 -14.18 -4.08
CA LEU A 291 1.06 -13.48 -5.27
C LEU A 291 -0.46 -13.59 -5.40
N VAL A 292 -0.99 -14.82 -5.40
CA VAL A 292 -2.43 -15.10 -5.54
C VAL A 292 -3.21 -14.48 -4.36
N MET A 293 -2.70 -14.65 -3.14
CA MET A 293 -3.29 -14.03 -1.95
C MET A 293 -3.33 -12.51 -2.06
N THR A 294 -2.22 -11.87 -2.48
CA THR A 294 -2.15 -10.41 -2.59
C THR A 294 -3.07 -9.89 -3.68
N ILE A 295 -3.09 -10.53 -4.87
CA ILE A 295 -4.01 -10.15 -5.94
C ILE A 295 -5.45 -10.25 -5.44
N SER A 296 -5.82 -11.39 -4.84
CA SER A 296 -7.17 -11.61 -4.34
C SER A 296 -7.54 -10.68 -3.19
N LEU A 297 -6.59 -10.32 -2.30
CA LEU A 297 -6.86 -9.45 -1.17
C LEU A 297 -7.13 -8.00 -1.60
N PHE A 298 -6.43 -7.53 -2.63
CA PHE A 298 -6.43 -6.11 -3.03
C PHE A 298 -7.28 -5.80 -4.27
N MET A 299 -7.83 -6.80 -4.97
CA MET A 299 -8.69 -6.61 -6.15
C MET A 299 -9.89 -5.70 -5.86
N GLN A 300 -10.44 -5.74 -4.65
CA GLN A 300 -11.56 -4.91 -4.23
C GLN A 300 -11.21 -3.41 -4.09
N GLU A 301 -9.93 -3.02 -3.97
CA GLU A 301 -9.56 -1.61 -3.80
C GLU A 301 -10.06 -0.73 -4.95
N ALA A 302 -10.09 -1.25 -6.18
CA ALA A 302 -10.55 -0.52 -7.34
C ALA A 302 -12.09 -0.39 -7.40
N VAL A 303 -12.85 -1.24 -6.71
CA VAL A 303 -14.29 -1.39 -6.94
C VAL A 303 -15.16 -1.14 -5.71
N MET A 304 -14.59 -1.10 -4.50
CA MET A 304 -15.37 -1.04 -3.26
C MET A 304 -16.14 0.29 -3.11
N GLU A 305 -15.49 1.42 -3.33
CA GLU A 305 -16.20 2.71 -3.26
C GLU A 305 -17.20 2.89 -4.40
N PRO A 306 -16.85 2.58 -5.68
CA PRO A 306 -17.84 2.50 -6.75
C PRO A 306 -19.04 1.59 -6.45
N TYR A 307 -18.82 0.45 -5.78
CA TYR A 307 -19.89 -0.44 -5.35
C TYR A 307 -20.89 0.25 -4.41
N GLY A 308 -20.39 0.96 -3.39
CA GLY A 308 -21.24 1.74 -2.49
C GLY A 308 -22.04 2.81 -3.25
N GLY A 309 -21.43 3.46 -4.24
CA GLY A 309 -22.10 4.48 -5.07
C GLY A 309 -23.15 3.91 -6.01
N GLU A 310 -22.80 2.90 -6.80
CA GLU A 310 -23.68 2.40 -7.87
C GLU A 310 -24.77 1.45 -7.37
N VAL A 311 -24.51 0.67 -6.32
CA VAL A 311 -25.45 -0.34 -5.82
C VAL A 311 -26.31 0.20 -4.69
N PHE A 312 -25.73 0.98 -3.77
CA PHE A 312 -26.44 1.51 -2.60
C PHE A 312 -26.89 2.96 -2.79
N GLY A 313 -26.45 3.65 -3.85
CA GLY A 313 -26.77 5.07 -4.07
C GLY A 313 -26.09 6.00 -3.05
N MET A 314 -25.01 5.54 -2.42
CA MET A 314 -24.26 6.32 -1.44
C MET A 314 -23.56 7.50 -2.09
N CYS A 315 -23.46 8.62 -1.37
CA CYS A 315 -22.66 9.77 -1.75
C CYS A 315 -21.15 9.52 -1.63
N VAL A 316 -20.35 10.38 -2.25
CA VAL A 316 -18.87 10.30 -2.14
C VAL A 316 -18.42 10.35 -0.68
N SER A 317 -19.07 11.19 0.16
CA SER A 317 -18.80 11.27 1.59
C SER A 317 -19.10 9.95 2.33
N GLU A 318 -20.15 9.26 1.96
CA GLU A 318 -20.58 8.00 2.59
C GLU A 318 -19.68 6.85 2.17
N THR A 319 -19.37 6.72 0.87
CA THR A 319 -18.48 5.67 0.39
C THR A 319 -17.06 5.83 0.90
N THR A 320 -16.55 7.06 0.98
CA THR A 320 -15.23 7.32 1.57
C THR A 320 -15.18 6.87 3.04
N ARG A 321 -16.29 7.03 3.79
CA ARG A 321 -16.39 6.55 5.17
C ARG A 321 -16.35 5.02 5.29
N LEU A 322 -16.66 4.26 4.24
CA LEU A 322 -16.54 2.79 4.24
C LEU A 322 -15.09 2.34 4.52
N ASN A 323 -14.10 3.11 4.08
CA ASN A 323 -12.68 2.84 4.39
C ASN A 323 -12.38 2.86 5.89
N ALA A 324 -13.13 3.64 6.68
CA ALA A 324 -12.96 3.65 8.14
C ALA A 324 -13.39 2.31 8.78
N PHE A 325 -14.46 1.68 8.29
CA PHE A 325 -14.90 0.37 8.77
C PHE A 325 -13.88 -0.71 8.42
N TRP A 326 -13.41 -0.74 7.16
CA TRP A 326 -12.37 -1.66 6.74
C TRP A 326 -11.05 -1.45 7.49
N GLY A 327 -10.58 -0.21 7.60
CA GLY A 327 -9.34 0.15 8.30
C GLY A 327 -9.38 -0.20 9.79
N THR A 328 -10.53 0.03 10.46
CA THR A 328 -10.72 -0.34 11.87
C THR A 328 -10.68 -1.85 12.05
N GLY A 329 -11.38 -2.59 11.18
CA GLY A 329 -11.34 -4.05 11.19
C GLY A 329 -9.92 -4.58 10.99
N THR A 330 -9.18 -4.02 10.03
CA THR A 330 -7.79 -4.42 9.73
C THR A 330 -6.86 -4.15 10.91
N LEU A 331 -6.99 -3.01 11.58
CA LEU A 331 -6.21 -2.68 12.77
C LEU A 331 -6.45 -3.67 13.91
N ILE A 332 -7.73 -4.00 14.19
CA ILE A 332 -8.10 -5.01 15.20
C ILE A 332 -7.56 -6.39 14.78
N GLY A 333 -7.69 -6.74 13.50
CA GLY A 333 -7.22 -8.01 12.93
C GLY A 333 -5.71 -8.19 13.10
N ILE A 334 -4.91 -7.17 12.75
CA ILE A 334 -3.44 -7.20 12.92
C ILE A 334 -3.08 -7.39 14.39
N GLY A 335 -3.67 -6.56 15.28
CA GLY A 335 -3.38 -6.63 16.72
C GLY A 335 -3.76 -7.97 17.34
N SER A 336 -5.00 -8.43 17.11
CA SER A 336 -5.47 -9.70 17.66
C SER A 336 -4.68 -10.90 17.14
N THR A 337 -4.27 -10.87 15.88
CA THR A 337 -3.54 -11.96 15.25
C THR A 337 -2.17 -12.15 15.88
N GLY A 338 -1.41 -11.08 16.03
CA GLY A 338 -0.05 -11.15 16.60
C GLY A 338 -0.03 -11.67 18.03
N PHE A 339 -1.00 -11.25 18.87
CA PHE A 339 -1.02 -11.58 20.29
C PHE A 339 -1.84 -12.84 20.64
N LEU A 340 -2.90 -13.15 19.89
CA LEU A 340 -3.86 -14.18 20.28
C LEU A 340 -3.88 -15.37 19.32
N ILE A 341 -3.86 -15.14 17.99
CA ILE A 341 -4.13 -16.18 17.00
C ILE A 341 -2.86 -16.93 16.63
N VAL A 342 -1.79 -16.23 16.25
CA VAL A 342 -0.51 -16.85 15.85
C VAL A 342 0.10 -17.71 16.96
N PRO A 343 0.14 -17.29 18.25
CA PRO A 343 0.70 -18.14 19.31
C PRO A 343 -0.07 -19.43 19.54
N ARG A 344 -1.38 -19.47 19.21
CA ARG A 344 -2.22 -20.65 19.44
C ARG A 344 -2.31 -21.59 18.25
N LEU A 345 -2.43 -21.04 17.04
CA LEU A 345 -2.66 -21.83 15.81
C LEU A 345 -1.39 -22.07 15.00
N GLY A 346 -0.34 -21.28 15.25
CA GLY A 346 0.84 -21.23 14.38
C GLY A 346 0.61 -20.42 13.11
N LYS A 347 1.70 -20.01 12.46
CA LYS A 347 1.69 -19.00 11.38
C LYS A 347 1.00 -19.48 10.11
N GLN A 348 1.27 -20.71 9.66
CA GLN A 348 0.66 -21.28 8.44
C GLN A 348 -0.86 -21.43 8.57
N LYS A 349 -1.33 -22.02 9.68
CA LYS A 349 -2.76 -22.18 9.94
C LYS A 349 -3.48 -20.84 10.10
N THR A 350 -2.80 -19.84 10.69
CA THR A 350 -3.34 -18.47 10.80
C THR A 350 -3.53 -17.85 9.44
N ALA A 351 -2.55 -17.97 8.53
CA ALA A 351 -2.68 -17.44 7.17
C ALA A 351 -3.83 -18.14 6.40
N MET A 352 -3.96 -19.47 6.54
CA MET A 352 -5.09 -20.23 5.94
C MET A 352 -6.44 -19.79 6.50
N LEU A 353 -6.55 -19.64 7.82
CA LEU A 353 -7.76 -19.16 8.49
C LEU A 353 -8.14 -17.76 7.98
N GLY A 354 -7.15 -16.86 7.85
CA GLY A 354 -7.37 -15.52 7.31
C GLY A 354 -7.89 -15.55 5.88
N CYS A 355 -7.26 -16.31 4.98
CA CYS A 355 -7.72 -16.45 3.59
C CYS A 355 -9.15 -17.02 3.51
N PHE A 356 -9.48 -18.01 4.35
CA PHE A 356 -10.84 -18.56 4.42
C PHE A 356 -11.84 -17.51 4.92
N ALA A 357 -11.48 -16.76 5.98
CA ALA A 357 -12.34 -15.70 6.51
C ALA A 357 -12.55 -14.57 5.49
N VAL A 358 -11.53 -14.19 4.71
CA VAL A 358 -11.69 -13.23 3.61
C VAL A 358 -12.66 -13.77 2.55
N ALA A 359 -12.50 -15.02 2.09
CA ALA A 359 -13.42 -15.61 1.11
C ALA A 359 -14.87 -15.64 1.62
N PHE A 360 -15.05 -15.94 2.89
CA PHE A 360 -16.37 -15.95 3.54
C PHE A 360 -16.98 -14.55 3.64
N THR A 361 -16.20 -13.55 4.00
CA THR A 361 -16.69 -12.16 4.10
C THR A 361 -17.04 -11.55 2.75
N MET A 362 -16.44 -12.01 1.64
CA MET A 362 -16.86 -11.62 0.29
C MET A 362 -18.30 -12.01 0.00
N ALA A 363 -18.74 -13.18 0.48
CA ALA A 363 -20.14 -13.59 0.36
C ALA A 363 -21.09 -12.61 1.09
N PHE A 364 -20.71 -12.10 2.26
CA PHE A 364 -21.49 -11.09 2.97
C PHE A 364 -21.53 -9.75 2.24
N ILE A 365 -20.41 -9.33 1.62
CA ILE A 365 -20.40 -8.11 0.82
C ILE A 365 -21.33 -8.25 -0.39
N ILE A 366 -21.31 -9.38 -1.10
CA ILE A 366 -22.24 -9.65 -2.20
C ILE A 366 -23.69 -9.63 -1.70
N LEU A 367 -23.97 -10.34 -0.60
CA LEU A 367 -25.32 -10.43 -0.01
C LEU A 367 -25.83 -9.05 0.44
N SER A 368 -24.96 -8.17 0.93
CA SER A 368 -25.34 -6.81 1.31
C SER A 368 -25.92 -6.02 0.14
N GLY A 369 -25.38 -6.22 -1.08
CA GLY A 369 -25.89 -5.58 -2.30
C GLY A 369 -27.30 -6.03 -2.68
N PHE A 370 -27.65 -7.29 -2.44
CA PHE A 370 -29.02 -7.77 -2.67
C PHE A 370 -30.01 -7.25 -1.62
N THR A 371 -29.56 -6.99 -0.40
CA THR A 371 -30.41 -6.44 0.65
C THR A 371 -30.58 -4.93 0.59
N GLY A 372 -29.64 -4.23 -0.08
CA GLY A 372 -29.59 -2.76 -0.12
C GLY A 372 -29.39 -2.11 1.26
N ASN A 373 -28.89 -2.85 2.25
CA ASN A 373 -28.75 -2.37 3.62
C ASN A 373 -27.32 -1.87 3.89
N ASP A 374 -27.18 -0.55 4.05
CA ASP A 374 -25.91 0.13 4.30
C ASP A 374 -25.20 -0.36 5.56
N LYS A 375 -25.96 -0.62 6.64
CA LYS A 375 -25.40 -1.11 7.91
C LYS A 375 -24.85 -2.52 7.76
N PHE A 376 -25.50 -3.35 6.94
CA PHE A 376 -25.01 -4.69 6.64
C PHE A 376 -23.69 -4.63 5.83
N LEU A 377 -23.59 -3.72 4.85
CA LEU A 377 -22.34 -3.48 4.13
C LEU A 377 -21.23 -3.00 5.08
N GLN A 378 -21.51 -2.03 5.94
CA GLN A 378 -20.55 -1.52 6.93
C GLN A 378 -20.04 -2.62 7.87
N GLY A 379 -20.93 -3.46 8.38
CA GLY A 379 -20.59 -4.64 9.20
C GLY A 379 -19.74 -5.66 8.43
N SER A 380 -20.12 -5.94 7.18
CA SER A 380 -19.36 -6.85 6.30
C SER A 380 -17.96 -6.34 6.03
N LEU A 381 -17.78 -5.03 5.83
CA LEU A 381 -16.47 -4.40 5.64
C LEU A 381 -15.60 -4.43 6.91
N LEU A 382 -16.19 -4.26 8.07
CA LEU A 382 -15.48 -4.42 9.34
C LEU A 382 -14.94 -5.85 9.49
N LEU A 383 -15.78 -6.86 9.21
CA LEU A 383 -15.38 -8.28 9.23
C LEU A 383 -14.34 -8.59 8.16
N PHE A 384 -14.48 -8.04 6.95
CA PHE A 384 -13.49 -8.18 5.89
C PHE A 384 -12.15 -7.55 6.30
N GLY A 385 -12.16 -6.36 6.92
CA GLY A 385 -10.97 -5.73 7.46
C GLY A 385 -10.28 -6.62 8.50
N LEU A 386 -11.04 -7.16 9.45
CA LEU A 386 -10.52 -8.10 10.45
C LEU A 386 -9.89 -9.33 9.79
N ALA A 387 -10.56 -9.96 8.85
CA ALA A 387 -10.06 -11.11 8.10
C ALA A 387 -8.79 -10.76 7.31
N SER A 388 -8.73 -9.56 6.68
CA SER A 388 -7.56 -9.03 5.98
C SER A 388 -6.36 -8.86 6.90
N GLY A 389 -6.57 -8.33 8.11
CA GLY A 389 -5.54 -8.19 9.14
C GLY A 389 -4.98 -9.54 9.57
N VAL A 390 -5.84 -10.55 9.78
CA VAL A 390 -5.45 -11.93 10.10
C VAL A 390 -4.62 -12.54 8.98
N THR A 391 -5.08 -12.40 7.73
CA THR A 391 -4.39 -12.93 6.53
C THR A 391 -3.00 -12.32 6.38
N THR A 392 -2.92 -11.01 6.40
CA THR A 392 -1.66 -10.26 6.19
C THR A 392 -0.65 -10.57 7.29
N THR A 393 -1.06 -10.54 8.55
CA THR A 393 -0.16 -10.83 9.68
C THR A 393 0.30 -12.28 9.67
N GLY A 394 -0.58 -13.23 9.38
CA GLY A 394 -0.23 -14.65 9.24
C GLY A 394 0.78 -14.90 8.12
N ALA A 395 0.54 -14.32 6.94
CA ALA A 395 1.41 -14.46 5.78
C ALA A 395 2.79 -13.82 5.99
N ILE A 396 2.84 -12.59 6.53
CA ILE A 396 4.11 -11.90 6.83
C ILE A 396 4.89 -12.67 7.90
N SER A 397 4.22 -13.13 8.96
CA SER A 397 4.87 -13.91 10.02
C SER A 397 5.45 -15.23 9.50
N LEU A 398 4.74 -15.89 8.59
CA LEU A 398 5.23 -17.10 7.93
C LEU A 398 6.41 -16.79 7.00
N MET A 399 6.34 -15.70 6.23
CA MET A 399 7.43 -15.27 5.36
C MET A 399 8.71 -15.01 6.15
N LEU A 400 8.62 -14.31 7.27
CA LEU A 400 9.79 -14.01 8.11
C LEU A 400 10.43 -15.29 8.70
N ASP A 401 9.64 -16.30 9.04
CA ASP A 401 10.15 -17.60 9.51
C ASP A 401 10.87 -18.40 8.42
N LEU A 402 10.44 -18.21 7.18
CA LEU A 402 11.05 -18.90 6.03
C LEU A 402 12.33 -18.18 5.55
N THR A 403 12.62 -17.00 6.09
CA THR A 403 13.77 -16.17 5.69
C THR A 403 14.99 -16.51 6.58
N ALA A 404 16.09 -16.92 5.97
CA ALA A 404 17.37 -17.09 6.68
C ALA A 404 17.97 -15.71 7.01
N ALA A 405 18.62 -15.60 8.18
CA ALA A 405 19.21 -14.33 8.64
C ALA A 405 20.24 -13.76 7.64
N GLU A 406 21.04 -14.65 7.03
CA GLU A 406 22.10 -14.29 6.08
C GLU A 406 21.58 -13.73 4.76
N THR A 407 20.36 -14.10 4.34
CA THR A 407 19.75 -13.71 3.06
C THR A 407 18.49 -12.87 3.24
N ALA A 408 18.24 -12.39 4.46
CA ALA A 408 17.00 -11.68 4.82
C ALA A 408 16.75 -10.44 3.96
N GLY A 409 17.77 -9.64 3.68
CA GLY A 409 17.65 -8.43 2.87
C GLY A 409 17.19 -8.73 1.45
N THR A 410 17.83 -9.70 0.79
CA THR A 410 17.48 -10.11 -0.58
C THR A 410 16.08 -10.70 -0.66
N PHE A 411 15.73 -11.55 0.30
CA PHE A 411 14.41 -12.20 0.33
C PHE A 411 13.27 -11.20 0.60
N ILE A 412 13.44 -10.29 1.57
CA ILE A 412 12.45 -9.24 1.88
C ILE A 412 12.33 -8.26 0.72
N GLY A 413 13.44 -7.91 0.04
CA GLY A 413 13.42 -7.06 -1.14
C GLY A 413 12.68 -7.70 -2.31
N ALA A 414 12.94 -8.97 -2.59
CA ALA A 414 12.25 -9.75 -3.63
C ALA A 414 10.74 -9.85 -3.34
N TRP A 415 10.38 -10.11 -2.08
CA TRP A 415 8.98 -10.14 -1.64
C TRP A 415 8.31 -8.77 -1.80
N GLY A 416 8.95 -7.69 -1.39
CA GLY A 416 8.40 -6.34 -1.54
C GLY A 416 8.13 -5.96 -2.99
N LEU A 417 9.02 -6.36 -3.92
CA LEU A 417 8.82 -6.18 -5.35
C LEU A 417 7.66 -7.03 -5.88
N ALA A 418 7.60 -8.32 -5.52
CA ALA A 418 6.51 -9.20 -5.91
C ALA A 418 5.15 -8.68 -5.40
N GLN A 419 5.11 -8.16 -4.19
CA GLN A 419 3.90 -7.57 -3.61
C GLN A 419 3.46 -6.30 -4.35
N ALA A 420 4.40 -5.45 -4.79
CA ALA A 420 4.06 -4.25 -5.56
C ALA A 420 3.46 -4.60 -6.93
N ILE A 421 4.07 -5.58 -7.63
CA ILE A 421 3.54 -6.09 -8.90
C ILE A 421 2.16 -6.74 -8.69
N ALA A 422 2.01 -7.56 -7.64
CA ALA A 422 0.75 -8.19 -7.31
C ALA A 422 -0.38 -7.19 -7.05
N ARG A 423 -0.08 -6.08 -6.35
CA ARG A 423 -1.06 -5.00 -6.12
C ARG A 423 -1.44 -4.27 -7.41
N ALA A 424 -0.47 -3.98 -8.29
CA ALA A 424 -0.76 -3.40 -9.58
C ALA A 424 -1.70 -4.31 -10.39
N LEU A 425 -1.40 -5.60 -10.46
CA LEU A 425 -2.25 -6.60 -11.12
C LEU A 425 -3.63 -6.70 -10.46
N ALA A 426 -3.71 -6.65 -9.13
CA ALA A 426 -4.96 -6.68 -8.39
C ALA A 426 -5.86 -5.50 -8.76
N THR A 427 -5.30 -4.29 -8.76
CA THR A 427 -6.05 -3.06 -9.10
C THR A 427 -6.58 -3.14 -10.53
N VAL A 428 -5.72 -3.48 -11.49
CA VAL A 428 -6.10 -3.58 -12.91
C VAL A 428 -7.13 -4.70 -13.13
N SER A 429 -6.91 -5.88 -12.55
CA SER A 429 -7.85 -7.01 -12.69
C SER A 429 -9.21 -6.71 -12.05
N GLY A 430 -9.23 -6.01 -10.91
CA GLY A 430 -10.48 -5.57 -10.28
C GLY A 430 -11.32 -4.69 -11.21
N GLY A 431 -10.70 -3.69 -11.84
CA GLY A 431 -11.35 -2.83 -12.81
C GLY A 431 -11.78 -3.59 -14.07
N ALA A 432 -10.91 -4.43 -14.63
CA ALA A 432 -11.22 -5.20 -15.83
C ALA A 432 -12.38 -6.20 -15.61
N VAL A 433 -12.37 -6.91 -14.50
CA VAL A 433 -13.45 -7.83 -14.14
C VAL A 433 -14.76 -7.09 -13.91
N LEU A 434 -14.72 -5.88 -13.33
CA LEU A 434 -15.92 -5.05 -13.18
C LEU A 434 -16.50 -4.64 -14.55
N ASP A 435 -15.67 -4.18 -15.49
CA ASP A 435 -16.15 -3.81 -16.83
C ASP A 435 -16.73 -5.02 -17.58
N VAL A 436 -16.10 -6.20 -17.47
CA VAL A 436 -16.67 -7.47 -17.97
C VAL A 436 -17.99 -7.79 -17.28
N GLY A 437 -18.06 -7.62 -15.96
CA GLY A 437 -19.29 -7.83 -15.19
C GLY A 437 -20.42 -6.90 -15.64
N LYS A 438 -20.13 -5.62 -15.88
CA LYS A 438 -21.09 -4.63 -16.40
C LYS A 438 -21.56 -4.95 -17.82
N PHE A 439 -20.71 -5.58 -18.63
CA PHE A 439 -21.08 -6.06 -19.96
C PHE A 439 -21.98 -7.30 -19.92
N LEU A 440 -21.68 -8.24 -18.99
CA LEU A 440 -22.41 -9.51 -18.91
C LEU A 440 -23.74 -9.41 -18.15
N PHE A 441 -23.84 -8.53 -17.15
CA PHE A 441 -24.97 -8.46 -16.25
C PHE A 441 -25.63 -7.09 -16.28
N ALA A 442 -26.93 -7.05 -16.52
CA ALA A 442 -27.74 -5.84 -16.43
C ALA A 442 -27.86 -5.32 -14.98
N GLN A 443 -27.82 -6.24 -13.99
CA GLN A 443 -27.89 -5.89 -12.59
C GLN A 443 -26.49 -5.53 -12.03
N LYS A 444 -26.36 -4.32 -11.49
CA LYS A 444 -25.09 -3.83 -10.94
C LYS A 444 -24.55 -4.74 -9.82
N VAL A 445 -25.40 -5.25 -8.96
CA VAL A 445 -25.00 -6.18 -7.87
C VAL A 445 -24.27 -7.41 -8.40
N LEU A 446 -24.74 -7.98 -9.53
CA LEU A 446 -24.08 -9.15 -10.14
C LEU A 446 -22.75 -8.78 -10.79
N ALA A 447 -22.66 -7.60 -11.41
CA ALA A 447 -21.40 -7.11 -12.00
C ALA A 447 -20.28 -6.97 -10.93
N TYR A 448 -20.58 -6.34 -9.82
CA TYR A 448 -19.66 -6.25 -8.68
C TYR A 448 -19.47 -7.62 -7.98
N GLY A 449 -20.54 -8.41 -7.89
CA GLY A 449 -20.51 -9.76 -7.35
C GLY A 449 -19.52 -10.69 -8.08
N LEU A 450 -19.31 -10.49 -9.39
CA LEU A 450 -18.29 -11.21 -10.15
C LEU A 450 -16.88 -10.91 -9.62
N VAL A 451 -16.57 -9.65 -9.32
CA VAL A 451 -15.25 -9.27 -8.76
C VAL A 451 -15.05 -9.91 -7.39
N PHE A 452 -16.01 -9.77 -6.49
CA PHE A 452 -15.94 -10.33 -5.13
C PHE A 452 -15.94 -11.88 -5.14
N GLY A 453 -16.66 -12.48 -6.07
CA GLY A 453 -16.67 -13.94 -6.27
C GLY A 453 -15.31 -14.47 -6.73
N LEU A 454 -14.69 -13.83 -7.72
CA LEU A 454 -13.34 -14.18 -8.17
C LEU A 454 -12.30 -13.97 -7.06
N GLN A 455 -12.44 -12.92 -6.28
CA GLN A 455 -11.61 -12.66 -5.10
C GLN A 455 -11.71 -13.80 -4.07
N ALA A 456 -12.94 -14.26 -3.79
CA ALA A 456 -13.16 -15.40 -2.89
C ALA A 456 -12.53 -16.69 -3.44
N ILE A 457 -12.72 -16.98 -4.72
CA ILE A 457 -12.09 -18.14 -5.40
C ILE A 457 -10.57 -18.04 -5.34
N GLY A 458 -10.00 -16.86 -5.60
CA GLY A 458 -8.57 -16.63 -5.51
C GLY A 458 -8.02 -16.87 -4.10
N MET A 459 -8.75 -16.48 -3.04
CA MET A 459 -8.38 -16.78 -1.66
C MET A 459 -8.39 -18.29 -1.35
N LEU A 460 -9.39 -19.01 -1.84
CA LEU A 460 -9.43 -20.46 -1.70
C LEU A 460 -8.28 -21.13 -2.49
N THR A 461 -7.95 -20.62 -3.66
CA THR A 461 -6.79 -21.04 -4.45
C THR A 461 -5.47 -20.78 -3.71
N ALA A 462 -5.35 -19.63 -3.04
CA ALA A 462 -4.20 -19.32 -2.19
C ALA A 462 -4.05 -20.34 -1.05
N ILE A 463 -5.14 -20.76 -0.39
CA ILE A 463 -5.11 -21.83 0.61
C ILE A 463 -4.56 -23.12 0.01
N TRP A 464 -5.03 -23.49 -1.19
CA TRP A 464 -4.56 -24.72 -1.87
C TRP A 464 -3.04 -24.69 -2.16
N PHE A 465 -2.48 -23.54 -2.57
CA PHE A 465 -1.02 -23.40 -2.68
C PHE A 465 -0.33 -23.53 -1.33
N LEU A 466 -0.86 -22.86 -0.30
CA LEU A 466 -0.25 -22.85 1.04
C LEU A 466 -0.25 -24.24 1.70
N THR A 467 -1.27 -25.08 1.43
CA THR A 467 -1.29 -26.47 1.96
C THR A 467 -0.19 -27.36 1.35
N ARG A 468 0.37 -26.98 0.20
CA ARG A 468 1.46 -27.70 -0.49
C ARG A 468 2.85 -27.21 -0.10
N VAL A 469 2.95 -26.13 0.66
CA VAL A 469 4.22 -25.62 1.18
C VAL A 469 4.63 -26.46 2.37
N ASN A 470 5.75 -27.17 2.22
CA ASN A 470 6.40 -27.87 3.31
C ASN A 470 7.43 -26.93 3.98
N VAL A 471 7.09 -26.40 5.15
CA VAL A 471 7.90 -25.42 5.88
C VAL A 471 9.29 -25.97 6.21
N LYS A 472 9.41 -27.24 6.58
CA LYS A 472 10.71 -27.88 6.93
C LYS A 472 11.61 -28.02 5.71
N GLU A 473 11.06 -28.48 4.59
CA GLU A 473 11.78 -28.63 3.32
C GLU A 473 12.18 -27.26 2.76
N PHE A 474 11.31 -26.27 2.89
CA PHE A 474 11.60 -24.89 2.50
C PHE A 474 12.81 -24.34 3.24
N GLN A 475 12.84 -24.46 4.57
CA GLN A 475 13.96 -23.97 5.41
C GLN A 475 15.30 -24.61 5.05
N ASN A 476 15.30 -25.89 4.68
CA ASN A 476 16.52 -26.60 4.31
C ASN A 476 16.99 -26.26 2.88
N ASN A 477 16.06 -26.26 1.91
CA ASN A 477 16.40 -26.08 0.50
C ASN A 477 16.60 -24.62 0.11
N ALA A 478 15.83 -23.69 0.72
CA ALA A 478 15.97 -22.27 0.44
C ALA A 478 17.34 -21.72 0.88
N LYS A 479 17.85 -22.16 2.04
CA LYS A 479 19.20 -21.79 2.51
C LYS A 479 20.29 -22.20 1.50
N GLN A 480 20.22 -23.45 1.00
CA GLN A 480 21.21 -23.96 0.06
C GLN A 480 21.10 -23.30 -1.33
N ALA A 481 19.88 -23.14 -1.85
CA ALA A 481 19.67 -22.56 -3.18
C ALA A 481 19.99 -21.04 -3.21
N ILE A 482 19.69 -20.31 -2.14
CA ILE A 482 20.01 -18.89 -2.06
C ILE A 482 21.52 -18.69 -1.87
N ALA A 483 22.18 -19.52 -1.07
CA ALA A 483 23.63 -19.51 -0.92
C ALA A 483 24.34 -19.78 -2.26
N SER A 484 23.89 -20.77 -3.04
CA SER A 484 24.47 -21.08 -4.35
C SER A 484 24.29 -19.97 -5.39
N ILE A 485 23.19 -19.18 -5.32
CA ILE A 485 22.96 -18.01 -6.19
C ILE A 485 23.92 -16.88 -5.80
N LEU A 486 24.14 -16.70 -4.49
CA LEU A 486 25.08 -15.69 -3.99
C LEU A 486 26.52 -16.04 -4.31
N GLU A 487 26.92 -17.31 -4.27
CA GLU A 487 28.25 -17.81 -4.63
C GLU A 487 28.49 -17.77 -6.15
N SER A 488 27.50 -18.08 -6.99
CA SER A 488 27.65 -18.10 -8.45
C SER A 488 27.79 -16.70 -9.09
N ASP A 489 27.49 -15.65 -8.36
CA ASP A 489 27.68 -14.26 -8.83
C ASP A 489 29.04 -13.66 -8.35
N LEU A 490 29.87 -14.46 -7.65
CA LEU A 490 31.22 -14.07 -7.21
C LEU A 490 32.32 -14.56 -8.18
N ASP A 491 31.98 -15.43 -9.13
CA ASP A 491 32.82 -15.90 -10.23
C ASP A 491 32.49 -15.13 -11.52
#